data_ea7947620b85d46d8dd27052571e477b
#
_entry.id   ea7947620b85d46d8dd27052571e477b
#
_cell.length_a   1.000
_cell.length_b   1.000
_cell.length_c   1.000
_cell.angle_alpha   90.00
_cell.angle_beta   90.00
_cell.angle_gamma   90.00
#
_symmetry.space_group_name_H-M   'P 1'
#
loop_
_entity.id
_entity.type
_entity.pdbx_description
1 polymer ?
#
loop_
_entity_poly.entity_id
_entity_poly.type
_entity_poly.pdbx_seq_one_letter_code
_entity_poly.pdbx_strand_id
1 'polypeptide(L)'
;MKKKLTLVAAGTAIALVVSTASSLAAEESWKSLKRESKRMKIDETAQDALNALFVGNPKAEQLFEMSYGWAVFDNLKLAFGFSGGGGNGVAKARESGEKTYMQMGTAGIGIGLGINKYQVVFLFQDSRTFENFVEKGWQAEATASAVAGEAGAEAKTDFSNGMAIYQITDKGLMAFADIAGTKYWKNKKLNK
;
A
#
# COMPACT_ATOMS: atom_id res chain seq x y z
N MET A 1 26.64 50.18 -52.27
CA MET A 1 25.30 49.65 -52.11
C MET A 1 25.38 48.13 -51.86
N LYS A 2 25.20 47.66 -50.67
CA LYS A 2 24.84 46.27 -50.23
C LYS A 2 25.16 46.09 -48.75
N LYS A 3 24.23 46.44 -47.92
CA LYS A 3 24.18 45.96 -46.54
C LYS A 3 22.70 45.95 -46.12
N LYS A 4 22.12 44.77 -46.01
CA LYS A 4 20.96 44.42 -45.19
C LYS A 4 20.59 42.99 -45.50
N LEU A 5 20.98 42.08 -44.61
CA LEU A 5 20.18 40.89 -44.27
C LEU A 5 20.99 40.02 -43.31
N THR A 6 20.84 40.22 -42.03
CA THR A 6 21.14 39.20 -41.03
C THR A 6 20.66 39.70 -39.67
N LEU A 7 19.38 39.60 -39.39
CA LEU A 7 18.89 39.70 -38.00
C LEU A 7 17.41 39.25 -37.91
N VAL A 8 17.13 37.96 -38.13
CA VAL A 8 15.79 37.41 -37.83
C VAL A 8 15.85 35.98 -37.26
N ALA A 9 17.01 35.31 -37.21
CA ALA A 9 17.07 33.90 -36.84
C ALA A 9 17.26 33.61 -35.35
N ALA A 10 17.55 34.60 -34.50
CA ALA A 10 17.86 34.37 -33.08
C ALA A 10 16.64 34.41 -32.12
N GLY A 11 15.52 35.01 -32.55
CA GLY A 11 14.36 35.19 -31.68
C GLY A 11 13.44 33.98 -31.54
N THR A 12 13.37 33.12 -32.54
CA THR A 12 12.42 31.98 -32.56
C THR A 12 12.90 30.77 -31.77
N ALA A 13 14.20 30.56 -31.63
CA ALA A 13 14.76 29.41 -30.88
C ALA A 13 14.59 29.59 -29.36
N ILE A 14 14.68 30.79 -28.83
CA ILE A 14 14.56 31.07 -27.40
C ILE A 14 13.10 30.92 -26.92
N ALA A 15 12.11 31.31 -27.74
CA ALA A 15 10.70 31.15 -27.38
C ALA A 15 10.25 29.70 -27.34
N LEU A 16 10.82 28.81 -28.17
CA LEU A 16 10.47 27.37 -28.15
C LEU A 16 11.04 26.66 -26.94
N VAL A 17 12.25 27.00 -26.48
CA VAL A 17 12.88 26.39 -25.30
C VAL A 17 12.16 26.81 -24.02
N VAL A 18 11.71 28.04 -23.90
CA VAL A 18 10.96 28.52 -22.72
C VAL A 18 9.59 27.86 -22.63
N SER A 19 8.91 27.64 -23.74
CA SER A 19 7.58 27.01 -23.74
C SER A 19 7.65 25.51 -23.36
N THR A 20 8.69 24.78 -23.78
CA THR A 20 8.89 23.38 -23.42
C THR A 20 9.29 23.21 -21.95
N ALA A 21 10.12 24.09 -21.41
CA ALA A 21 10.50 24.05 -19.98
C ALA A 21 9.31 24.33 -19.07
N SER A 22 8.44 25.26 -19.43
CA SER A 22 7.22 25.55 -18.66
C SER A 22 6.22 24.39 -18.68
N SER A 23 6.07 23.69 -19.80
CA SER A 23 5.17 22.53 -19.91
C SER A 23 5.70 21.33 -19.12
N LEU A 24 7.00 21.09 -19.12
CA LEU A 24 7.64 20.03 -18.33
C LEU A 24 7.52 20.31 -16.82
N ALA A 25 7.73 21.54 -16.38
CA ALA A 25 7.57 21.92 -14.99
C ALA A 25 6.11 21.79 -14.51
N ALA A 26 5.15 22.15 -15.35
CA ALA A 26 3.73 21.98 -15.05
C ALA A 26 3.34 20.50 -14.96
N GLU A 27 3.87 19.64 -15.83
CA GLU A 27 3.63 18.21 -15.81
C GLU A 27 4.22 17.53 -14.56
N GLU A 28 5.44 17.90 -14.16
CA GLU A 28 6.06 17.40 -12.92
C GLU A 28 5.29 17.86 -11.69
N SER A 29 4.85 19.11 -11.64
CA SER A 29 4.01 19.66 -10.58
C SER A 29 2.68 18.88 -10.48
N TRP A 30 2.01 18.62 -11.59
CA TRP A 30 0.79 17.82 -11.63
C TRP A 30 1.01 16.38 -11.14
N LYS A 31 2.11 15.74 -11.56
CA LYS A 31 2.46 14.38 -11.11
C LYS A 31 2.74 14.34 -9.60
N SER A 32 3.39 15.36 -9.06
CA SER A 32 3.66 15.45 -7.62
C SER A 32 2.37 15.62 -6.81
N LEU A 33 1.48 16.52 -7.23
CA LEU A 33 0.17 16.72 -6.60
C LEU A 33 -0.68 15.43 -6.62
N LYS A 34 -0.67 14.72 -7.73
CA LYS A 34 -1.39 13.44 -7.86
C LYS A 34 -0.80 12.35 -6.95
N ARG A 35 0.52 12.31 -6.78
CA ARG A 35 1.16 11.41 -5.81
C ARG A 35 0.76 11.74 -4.39
N GLU A 36 0.81 13.02 -4.03
CA GLU A 36 0.47 13.48 -2.69
C GLU A 36 -0.99 13.18 -2.33
N SER A 37 -1.91 13.50 -3.22
CA SER A 37 -3.32 13.15 -3.06
C SER A 37 -3.52 11.64 -2.86
N LYS A 38 -2.77 10.80 -3.60
CA LYS A 38 -2.84 9.35 -3.43
C LYS A 38 -2.26 8.89 -2.09
N ARG A 39 -1.16 9.48 -1.62
CA ARG A 39 -0.57 9.21 -0.30
C ARG A 39 -1.55 9.56 0.81
N MET A 40 -2.13 10.75 0.78
CA MET A 40 -3.13 11.19 1.77
C MET A 40 -4.30 10.22 1.86
N LYS A 41 -4.84 9.78 0.72
CA LYS A 41 -5.94 8.81 0.71
C LYS A 41 -5.54 7.46 1.30
N ILE A 42 -4.32 6.98 1.03
CA ILE A 42 -3.80 5.73 1.62
C ILE A 42 -3.66 5.88 3.13
N ASP A 43 -3.12 7.02 3.59
CA ASP A 43 -2.92 7.30 5.02
C ASP A 43 -4.27 7.38 5.77
N GLU A 44 -5.27 8.06 5.19
CA GLU A 44 -6.63 8.14 5.73
C GLU A 44 -7.26 6.74 5.85
N THR A 45 -7.25 5.98 4.77
CA THR A 45 -7.79 4.62 4.76
C THR A 45 -7.07 3.71 5.78
N ALA A 46 -5.76 3.88 5.94
CA ALA A 46 -5.00 3.12 6.93
C ALA A 46 -5.39 3.47 8.36
N GLN A 47 -5.65 4.75 8.64
CA GLN A 47 -6.09 5.19 9.96
C GLN A 47 -7.50 4.66 10.28
N ASP A 48 -8.41 4.71 9.30
CA ASP A 48 -9.77 4.17 9.45
C ASP A 48 -9.75 2.68 9.72
N ALA A 49 -8.90 1.93 9.02
CA ALA A 49 -8.73 0.50 9.24
C ALA A 49 -8.19 0.17 10.64
N LEU A 50 -7.19 0.93 11.12
CA LEU A 50 -6.68 0.76 12.49
C LEU A 50 -7.76 1.06 13.53
N ASN A 51 -8.51 2.14 13.36
CA ASN A 51 -9.61 2.49 14.24
C ASN A 51 -10.68 1.39 14.27
N ALA A 52 -11.08 0.88 13.11
CA ALA A 52 -12.04 -0.22 13.00
C ALA A 52 -11.51 -1.51 13.65
N LEU A 53 -10.21 -1.81 13.50
CA LEU A 53 -9.58 -2.95 14.16
C LEU A 53 -9.66 -2.82 15.69
N PHE A 54 -9.32 -1.67 16.25
CA PHE A 54 -9.27 -1.48 17.71
C PHE A 54 -10.67 -1.50 18.34
N VAL A 55 -11.65 -0.91 17.67
CA VAL A 55 -13.06 -1.00 18.10
C VAL A 55 -13.55 -2.45 18.08
N GLY A 56 -13.20 -3.21 17.05
CA GLY A 56 -13.62 -4.61 16.92
C GLY A 56 -12.79 -5.61 17.74
N ASN A 57 -11.56 -5.25 18.14
CA ASN A 57 -10.66 -6.12 18.88
C ASN A 57 -9.71 -5.32 19.80
N PRO A 58 -10.10 -5.08 21.06
CA PRO A 58 -9.26 -4.36 22.03
C PRO A 58 -7.91 -5.04 22.30
N LYS A 59 -7.79 -6.37 22.12
CA LYS A 59 -6.50 -7.06 22.25
C LYS A 59 -5.55 -6.73 21.10
N ALA A 60 -6.07 -6.45 19.91
CA ALA A 60 -5.27 -5.98 18.79
C ALA A 60 -4.68 -4.58 19.05
N GLU A 61 -5.39 -3.72 19.78
CA GLU A 61 -4.86 -2.43 20.23
C GLU A 61 -3.68 -2.61 21.19
N GLN A 62 -3.79 -3.51 22.17
CA GLN A 62 -2.68 -3.81 23.07
C GLN A 62 -1.47 -4.35 22.31
N LEU A 63 -1.70 -5.21 21.31
CA LEU A 63 -0.62 -5.74 20.48
C LEU A 63 0.01 -4.68 19.59
N PHE A 64 -0.79 -3.74 19.07
CA PHE A 64 -0.32 -2.57 18.36
C PHE A 64 0.59 -1.70 19.22
N GLU A 65 0.23 -1.47 20.49
CA GLU A 65 1.04 -0.70 21.43
C GLU A 65 2.44 -1.32 21.65
N MET A 66 2.55 -2.64 21.59
CA MET A 66 3.81 -3.39 21.74
C MET A 66 4.56 -3.56 20.40
N SER A 67 3.93 -3.25 19.27
CA SER A 67 4.55 -3.47 17.96
C SER A 67 5.62 -2.42 17.63
N TYR A 68 6.68 -2.84 16.93
CA TYR A 68 7.67 -1.93 16.35
C TYR A 68 7.08 -1.06 15.24
N GLY A 69 6.19 -1.63 14.45
CA GLY A 69 5.57 -0.95 13.31
C GLY A 69 4.35 -1.70 12.82
N TRP A 70 3.68 -1.12 11.87
CA TRP A 70 2.48 -1.66 11.26
C TRP A 70 2.43 -1.42 9.76
N ALA A 71 1.61 -2.18 9.05
CA ALA A 71 1.26 -1.90 7.66
C ALA A 71 -0.23 -2.16 7.43
N VAL A 72 -0.87 -1.31 6.63
CA VAL A 72 -2.27 -1.45 6.24
C VAL A 72 -2.39 -1.40 4.73
N PHE A 73 -3.19 -2.31 4.19
CA PHE A 73 -3.48 -2.39 2.76
C PHE A 73 -4.98 -2.36 2.52
N ASP A 74 -5.41 -1.54 1.57
CA ASP A 74 -6.78 -1.52 1.04
C ASP A 74 -6.81 -2.29 -0.28
N ASN A 75 -7.61 -3.33 -0.35
CA ASN A 75 -7.55 -4.37 -1.37
C ASN A 75 -8.88 -4.54 -2.08
N LEU A 76 -8.80 -4.79 -3.37
CA LEU A 76 -9.91 -5.19 -4.22
C LEU A 76 -9.59 -6.54 -4.87
N LYS A 77 -10.41 -7.55 -4.63
CA LYS A 77 -10.31 -8.88 -5.24
C LYS A 77 -11.50 -9.13 -6.16
N LEU A 78 -11.22 -9.52 -7.38
CA LEU A 78 -12.20 -9.94 -8.39
C LEU A 78 -12.11 -11.44 -8.54
N ALA A 79 -13.24 -12.13 -8.52
CA ALA A 79 -13.33 -13.57 -8.75
C ALA A 79 -14.37 -13.88 -9.82
N PHE A 80 -13.93 -14.51 -10.92
CA PHE A 80 -14.75 -14.95 -12.05
C PHE A 80 -14.18 -16.26 -12.64
N GLY A 81 -14.05 -17.31 -11.81
CA GLY A 81 -13.36 -18.56 -12.18
C GLY A 81 -11.84 -18.47 -11.97
N PHE A 82 -11.26 -17.29 -12.23
CA PHE A 82 -9.93 -16.88 -11.77
C PHE A 82 -10.11 -15.81 -10.71
N SER A 83 -9.24 -15.76 -9.75
CA SER A 83 -9.19 -14.64 -8.80
C SER A 83 -7.94 -13.81 -9.04
N GLY A 84 -8.14 -12.52 -9.13
CA GLY A 84 -7.05 -11.54 -9.21
C GLY A 84 -7.42 -10.32 -8.40
N GLY A 85 -6.44 -9.68 -7.83
CA GLY A 85 -6.69 -8.49 -7.04
C GLY A 85 -5.44 -7.64 -6.89
N GLY A 86 -5.64 -6.44 -6.41
CA GLY A 86 -4.57 -5.52 -6.12
C GLY A 86 -4.98 -4.50 -5.09
N GLY A 87 -4.00 -3.87 -4.49
CA GLY A 87 -4.22 -2.87 -3.48
C GLY A 87 -3.01 -1.98 -3.28
N ASN A 88 -3.23 -0.91 -2.54
CA ASN A 88 -2.17 -0.03 -2.08
C ASN A 88 -2.21 0.02 -0.55
N GLY A 89 -1.08 0.32 0.04
CA GLY A 89 -0.97 0.42 1.48
C GLY A 89 0.19 1.28 1.90
N VAL A 90 0.32 1.43 3.20
CA VAL A 90 1.41 2.12 3.87
C VAL A 90 1.92 1.25 5.01
N ALA A 91 3.23 1.15 5.14
CA ALA A 91 3.91 0.64 6.31
C ALA A 91 4.51 1.82 7.08
N LYS A 92 4.43 1.79 8.42
CA LYS A 92 4.93 2.86 9.28
C LYS A 92 5.63 2.27 10.51
N ALA A 93 6.88 2.68 10.73
CA ALA A 93 7.57 2.46 11.99
C ALA A 93 7.00 3.41 13.05
N ARG A 94 6.68 2.89 14.25
CA ARG A 94 5.94 3.69 15.25
C ARG A 94 6.82 4.78 15.87
N GLU A 95 8.03 4.46 16.27
CA GLU A 95 8.93 5.41 16.94
C GLU A 95 9.44 6.50 15.99
N SER A 96 9.97 6.12 14.83
CA SER A 96 10.53 7.09 13.87
C SER A 96 9.45 7.84 13.10
N GLY A 97 8.26 7.26 12.97
CA GLY A 97 7.19 7.77 12.13
C GLY A 97 7.45 7.61 10.64
N GLU A 98 8.55 6.94 10.24
CA GLU A 98 8.92 6.70 8.85
C GLU A 98 7.86 5.89 8.14
N LYS A 99 7.46 6.36 6.96
CA LYS A 99 6.44 5.73 6.13
C LYS A 99 7.04 5.19 4.84
N THR A 100 6.65 3.99 4.48
CA THR A 100 6.88 3.41 3.16
C THR A 100 5.57 3.04 2.51
N TYR A 101 5.25 3.65 1.36
CA TYR A 101 4.08 3.28 0.58
C TYR A 101 4.34 2.00 -0.19
N MET A 102 3.42 1.06 -0.07
CA MET A 102 3.52 -0.28 -0.63
C MET A 102 2.34 -0.58 -1.56
N GLN A 103 2.43 -1.67 -2.24
CA GLN A 103 1.35 -2.22 -3.05
C GLN A 103 1.31 -3.72 -2.90
N MET A 104 0.16 -4.29 -3.17
CA MET A 104 -0.04 -5.72 -3.16
C MET A 104 -0.69 -6.20 -4.45
N GLY A 105 -0.48 -7.48 -4.74
CA GLY A 105 -1.17 -8.19 -5.80
C GLY A 105 -1.44 -9.62 -5.40
N THR A 106 -2.58 -10.14 -5.79
CA THR A 106 -2.95 -11.54 -5.61
C THR A 106 -3.41 -12.14 -6.94
N ALA A 107 -3.07 -13.40 -7.13
CA ALA A 107 -3.55 -14.20 -8.25
C ALA A 107 -3.79 -15.63 -7.77
N GLY A 108 -4.88 -16.23 -8.21
CA GLY A 108 -5.22 -17.59 -7.82
C GLY A 108 -6.42 -18.14 -8.60
N ILE A 109 -6.79 -19.37 -8.29
CA ILE A 109 -8.03 -19.97 -8.76
C ILE A 109 -9.12 -19.52 -7.78
N GLY A 110 -10.09 -18.72 -8.25
CA GLY A 110 -11.19 -18.23 -7.44
C GLY A 110 -12.38 -19.18 -7.44
N ILE A 111 -12.77 -19.63 -6.25
CA ILE A 111 -14.05 -20.31 -6.07
C ILE A 111 -15.08 -19.21 -5.77
N GLY A 112 -15.92 -18.86 -6.73
CA GLY A 112 -16.98 -17.85 -6.57
C GLY A 112 -16.98 -16.80 -7.66
N LEU A 113 -18.05 -16.01 -7.68
CA LEU A 113 -18.23 -14.85 -8.54
C LEU A 113 -18.42 -13.62 -7.65
N GLY A 114 -17.65 -12.56 -7.90
CA GLY A 114 -17.88 -11.32 -7.16
C GLY A 114 -16.70 -10.37 -7.07
N ILE A 115 -17.01 -9.24 -6.47
CA ILE A 115 -16.07 -8.18 -6.13
C ILE A 115 -16.01 -8.12 -4.60
N ASN A 116 -14.83 -8.31 -4.03
CA ASN A 116 -14.64 -8.24 -2.59
C ASN A 116 -13.65 -7.12 -2.27
N LYS A 117 -14.07 -6.20 -1.40
CA LYS A 117 -13.21 -5.20 -0.79
C LYS A 117 -12.86 -5.66 0.62
N TYR A 118 -11.61 -5.52 0.98
CA TYR A 118 -11.14 -5.86 2.32
C TYR A 118 -9.85 -5.13 2.63
N GLN A 119 -9.61 -4.91 3.91
CA GLN A 119 -8.38 -4.32 4.40
C GLN A 119 -7.58 -5.38 5.16
N VAL A 120 -6.26 -5.33 5.05
CA VAL A 120 -5.37 -6.20 5.81
C VAL A 120 -4.45 -5.33 6.65
N VAL A 121 -4.39 -5.62 7.94
CA VAL A 121 -3.52 -4.96 8.91
C VAL A 121 -2.45 -5.95 9.34
N PHE A 122 -1.21 -5.53 9.25
CA PHE A 122 -0.04 -6.23 9.78
C PHE A 122 0.50 -5.45 10.97
N LEU A 123 0.77 -6.13 12.06
CA LEU A 123 1.54 -5.62 13.19
C LEU A 123 2.86 -6.37 13.24
N PHE A 124 3.97 -5.67 13.42
CA PHE A 124 5.31 -6.25 13.42
C PHE A 124 5.92 -6.18 14.82
N GLN A 125 6.37 -7.29 15.32
CA GLN A 125 6.93 -7.41 16.66
C GLN A 125 8.25 -6.64 16.81
N ASP A 126 9.10 -6.67 15.77
CA ASP A 126 10.46 -6.15 15.80
C ASP A 126 10.87 -5.46 14.49
N SER A 127 11.96 -4.68 14.55
CA SER A 127 12.50 -3.93 13.41
C SER A 127 12.92 -4.83 12.27
N ARG A 128 13.53 -5.97 12.57
CA ARG A 128 14.06 -6.89 11.55
C ARG A 128 12.93 -7.46 10.69
N THR A 129 11.82 -7.84 11.31
CA THR A 129 10.64 -8.35 10.61
C THR A 129 10.00 -7.25 9.77
N PHE A 130 9.87 -6.04 10.32
CA PHE A 130 9.34 -4.87 9.62
C PHE A 130 10.20 -4.48 8.42
N GLU A 131 11.51 -4.32 8.59
CA GLU A 131 12.43 -3.93 7.52
C GLU A 131 12.50 -4.96 6.40
N ASN A 132 12.52 -6.26 6.75
CA ASN A 132 12.45 -7.32 5.75
C ASN A 132 11.16 -7.24 4.93
N PHE A 133 10.02 -7.01 5.57
CA PHE A 133 8.73 -6.85 4.90
C PHE A 133 8.75 -5.65 3.94
N VAL A 134 9.27 -4.51 4.38
CA VAL A 134 9.30 -3.26 3.60
C VAL A 134 10.31 -3.33 2.44
N GLU A 135 11.54 -3.79 2.70
CA GLU A 135 12.62 -3.71 1.71
C GLU A 135 12.64 -4.90 0.74
N LYS A 136 12.44 -6.12 1.24
CA LYS A 136 12.45 -7.33 0.41
C LYS A 136 11.07 -7.67 -0.15
N GLY A 137 10.02 -7.10 0.45
CA GLY A 137 8.65 -7.50 0.24
C GLY A 137 8.34 -8.81 0.96
N TRP A 138 7.09 -9.20 0.92
CA TRP A 138 6.61 -10.42 1.57
C TRP A 138 5.59 -11.13 0.69
N GLN A 139 5.62 -12.45 0.71
CA GLN A 139 4.65 -13.29 0.01
C GLN A 139 4.01 -14.24 1.00
N ALA A 140 2.69 -14.24 1.04
CA ALA A 140 1.93 -15.19 1.82
C ALA A 140 2.04 -16.57 1.17
N GLU A 141 2.65 -17.51 1.86
CA GLU A 141 2.68 -18.91 1.46
C GLU A 141 1.31 -19.58 1.69
N ALA A 142 1.06 -20.70 1.02
CA ALA A 142 -0.18 -21.46 1.20
C ALA A 142 -0.40 -21.90 2.66
N THR A 143 0.69 -22.10 3.41
CA THR A 143 0.68 -22.44 4.84
C THR A 143 0.27 -21.27 5.75
N ALA A 144 0.39 -20.01 5.29
CA ALA A 144 -0.11 -18.86 6.05
C ALA A 144 -1.62 -18.93 6.26
N SER A 145 -2.34 -19.56 5.36
CA SER A 145 -3.76 -19.88 5.50
C SER A 145 -4.03 -20.92 6.58
N ALA A 146 -3.15 -21.92 6.74
CA ALA A 146 -3.34 -22.99 7.71
C ALA A 146 -3.11 -22.55 9.17
N VAL A 147 -2.21 -21.61 9.40
CA VAL A 147 -1.95 -21.07 10.76
C VAL A 147 -3.14 -20.32 11.32
N ALA A 148 -4.04 -19.93 10.47
CA ALA A 148 -5.20 -19.13 10.80
C ALA A 148 -6.53 -19.87 10.73
N GLY A 149 -6.60 -21.00 10.04
CA GLY A 149 -7.84 -21.79 9.85
C GLY A 149 -8.36 -22.48 11.09
N GLU A 150 -7.59 -22.56 12.17
CA GLU A 150 -8.04 -23.18 13.44
C GLU A 150 -8.56 -22.17 14.48
N ALA A 151 -8.47 -20.88 14.24
CA ALA A 151 -8.96 -19.87 15.17
C ALA A 151 -10.36 -19.40 14.75
N GLY A 152 -11.39 -20.10 15.23
CA GLY A 152 -12.71 -19.47 15.37
C GLY A 152 -12.59 -18.16 16.16
N ALA A 153 -13.48 -17.22 15.95
CA ALA A 153 -13.75 -15.88 16.52
C ALA A 153 -12.83 -15.26 17.61
N GLU A 154 -11.92 -16.00 18.19
CA GLU A 154 -10.85 -15.52 19.07
C GLU A 154 -9.58 -15.32 18.22
N ALA A 155 -9.48 -14.16 17.59
CA ALA A 155 -8.27 -13.73 16.88
C ALA A 155 -7.04 -14.03 17.74
N LYS A 156 -6.03 -14.69 17.15
CA LYS A 156 -4.73 -14.86 17.81
C LYS A 156 -4.25 -13.50 18.30
N THR A 157 -4.16 -13.38 19.60
CA THR A 157 -3.79 -12.14 20.30
C THR A 157 -2.29 -12.06 20.49
N ASP A 158 -1.52 -12.72 19.62
CA ASP A 158 -0.08 -12.80 19.75
C ASP A 158 0.62 -12.78 18.37
N PHE A 159 1.91 -12.41 18.38
CA PHE A 159 2.73 -12.45 17.18
C PHE A 159 3.07 -13.92 16.82
N SER A 160 2.85 -14.25 15.57
CA SER A 160 3.30 -15.50 14.98
C SER A 160 4.37 -15.21 13.94
N ASN A 161 5.57 -15.76 14.09
CA ASN A 161 6.72 -15.46 13.23
C ASN A 161 7.04 -13.96 13.13
N GLY A 162 6.88 -13.24 14.26
CA GLY A 162 7.14 -11.79 14.34
C GLY A 162 6.04 -10.90 13.76
N MET A 163 4.90 -11.45 13.33
CA MET A 163 3.78 -10.68 12.77
C MET A 163 2.44 -11.12 13.35
N ALA A 164 1.53 -10.16 13.50
CA ALA A 164 0.10 -10.43 13.67
C ALA A 164 -0.64 -9.85 12.45
N ILE A 165 -1.62 -10.59 11.93
CA ILE A 165 -2.32 -10.24 10.69
C ILE A 165 -3.82 -10.26 10.94
N TYR A 166 -4.49 -9.18 10.57
CA TYR A 166 -5.94 -9.02 10.69
C TYR A 166 -6.55 -8.67 9.35
N GLN A 167 -7.74 -9.16 9.08
CA GLN A 167 -8.52 -8.78 7.91
C GLN A 167 -9.83 -8.13 8.34
N ILE A 168 -10.16 -6.99 7.72
CA ILE A 168 -11.39 -6.26 7.92
C ILE A 168 -12.18 -6.34 6.62
N THR A 169 -13.43 -6.77 6.71
CA THR A 169 -14.36 -6.89 5.58
C THR A 169 -15.65 -6.13 5.88
N ASP A 170 -16.51 -5.96 4.89
CA ASP A 170 -17.86 -5.40 5.08
C ASP A 170 -18.71 -6.22 6.07
N LYS A 171 -18.33 -7.46 6.34
CA LYS A 171 -19.00 -8.37 7.30
C LYS A 171 -18.41 -8.33 8.70
N GLY A 172 -17.40 -7.48 8.91
CA GLY A 172 -16.72 -7.32 10.17
C GLY A 172 -15.26 -7.78 10.17
N LEU A 173 -14.68 -7.84 11.35
CA LEU A 173 -13.31 -8.25 11.58
C LEU A 173 -13.21 -9.77 11.48
N MET A 174 -12.32 -10.23 10.62
CA MET A 174 -11.90 -11.62 10.54
C MET A 174 -10.48 -11.73 11.08
N ALA A 175 -10.28 -12.55 12.06
CA ALA A 175 -8.96 -12.88 12.58
C ALA A 175 -8.17 -13.72 11.61
N PHE A 176 -8.37 -13.52 10.32
CA PHE A 176 -7.65 -14.29 9.34
C PHE A 176 -7.93 -13.88 7.90
N ALA A 177 -6.88 -13.60 7.26
CA ALA A 177 -6.93 -13.20 5.87
C ALA A 177 -6.77 -14.41 4.96
N ASP A 178 -7.68 -14.55 3.99
CA ASP A 178 -7.41 -15.31 2.76
C ASP A 178 -6.36 -14.53 1.93
N ILE A 179 -5.11 -14.54 2.45
CA ILE A 179 -3.96 -13.87 1.83
C ILE A 179 -3.08 -14.82 1.03
N ALA A 180 -3.42 -16.11 0.98
CA ALA A 180 -2.68 -17.10 0.21
C ALA A 180 -2.49 -16.63 -1.25
N GLY A 181 -1.26 -16.76 -1.75
CA GLY A 181 -0.91 -16.28 -3.09
C GLY A 181 -0.83 -14.76 -3.25
N THR A 182 -0.84 -14.02 -2.14
CA THR A 182 -0.70 -12.57 -2.15
C THR A 182 0.75 -12.16 -1.93
N LYS A 183 1.21 -11.21 -2.75
CA LYS A 183 2.53 -10.60 -2.63
C LYS A 183 2.42 -9.12 -2.30
N TYR A 184 3.29 -8.64 -1.41
CA TYR A 184 3.40 -7.26 -0.95
C TYR A 184 4.79 -6.73 -1.29
N TRP A 185 4.89 -5.48 -1.81
CA TRP A 185 6.16 -4.88 -2.17
C TRP A 185 6.10 -3.36 -2.20
N LYS A 186 7.26 -2.71 -2.13
CA LYS A 186 7.44 -1.26 -2.13
C LYS A 186 6.92 -0.63 -3.44
N ASN A 187 6.12 0.41 -3.34
CA ASN A 187 5.63 1.17 -4.49
C ASN A 187 6.62 2.26 -4.88
N LYS A 188 7.49 1.96 -5.86
CA LYS A 188 8.54 2.89 -6.30
C LYS A 188 8.02 4.26 -6.75
N LYS A 189 6.78 4.36 -7.25
CA LYS A 189 6.19 5.62 -7.71
C LYS A 189 5.72 6.50 -6.56
N LEU A 190 5.27 5.90 -5.47
CA LEU A 190 4.78 6.63 -4.30
C LEU A 190 5.89 6.97 -3.29
N ASN A 191 7.08 6.41 -3.40
CA ASN A 191 8.23 6.69 -2.53
C ASN A 191 9.31 7.53 -3.23
N LYS A 192 8.91 8.27 -4.29
CA LYS A 192 9.77 9.24 -4.96
C LYS A 192 9.73 10.58 -4.27
#